data_fb69aa679526f1335b1409843e9832ff
#
_entry.id   fb69aa679526f1335b1409843e9832ff
#
_cell.length_a   1.000
_cell.length_b   1.000
_cell.length_c   1.000
_cell.angle_alpha   90.00
_cell.angle_beta   90.00
_cell.angle_gamma   90.00
#
_symmetry.space_group_name_H-M   'P 1'
#
loop_
_entity.id
_entity.type
_entity.pdbx_description
1 polymer ?
#
loop_
_entity_poly.entity_id
_entity_poly.type
_entity_poly.pdbx_seq_one_letter_code
_entity_poly.pdbx_strand_id
1 'polypeptide(L)'
;LHEQKPPIKSMDVGVEPVNSLEWLEYSAIGELARQFYPWLEVIHILGFSVLVGCVTIFDLRLLGYYRRLSVADGVIYLLRLARMSFIVVVGSGLLLFAAQATLLAVNPAFRFKLLLLAIALLNAAIFHWQFSRSRQMKQLIFVKAIAIISLLVWTGIVICGRFIAYT
;
A
#
# COMPACT_ATOMS: atom_id res chain seq x y z
N LEU A 1 -56.88 -22.59 22.33
CA LEU A 1 -56.48 -22.05 21.01
C LEU A 1 -55.10 -21.45 21.16
N HIS A 2 -54.05 -22.26 20.91
CA HIS A 2 -52.66 -21.82 20.82
C HIS A 2 -52.42 -21.46 19.35
N GLU A 3 -52.29 -20.18 19.11
CA GLU A 3 -51.90 -19.64 17.82
C GLU A 3 -50.37 -19.80 17.65
N GLN A 4 -49.96 -20.80 16.88
CA GLN A 4 -48.57 -21.03 16.51
C GLN A 4 -48.17 -19.95 15.47
N LYS A 5 -47.35 -19.01 15.94
CA LYS A 5 -46.69 -18.03 15.09
C LYS A 5 -45.77 -18.79 14.09
N PRO A 6 -45.92 -18.56 12.77
CA PRO A 6 -45.06 -19.23 11.79
C PRO A 6 -43.60 -18.85 11.99
N PRO A 7 -42.63 -19.75 11.72
CA PRO A 7 -41.21 -19.46 11.83
C PRO A 7 -40.84 -18.34 10.87
N ILE A 8 -40.11 -17.35 11.39
CA ILE A 8 -39.52 -16.27 10.61
C ILE A 8 -38.56 -16.91 9.62
N LYS A 9 -38.96 -16.90 8.34
CA LYS A 9 -38.14 -17.31 7.23
C LYS A 9 -36.93 -16.38 7.21
N SER A 10 -35.75 -16.90 7.58
CA SER A 10 -34.49 -16.20 7.40
C SER A 10 -34.40 -15.78 5.94
N MET A 11 -34.48 -14.49 5.71
CA MET A 11 -34.14 -13.93 4.39
C MET A 11 -32.69 -14.26 4.15
N ASP A 12 -32.42 -15.26 3.32
CA ASP A 12 -31.17 -15.45 2.63
C ASP A 12 -30.95 -14.23 1.76
N VAL A 13 -30.36 -13.20 2.37
CA VAL A 13 -29.70 -12.14 1.63
C VAL A 13 -28.47 -12.81 1.04
N GLY A 14 -28.51 -13.11 -0.25
CA GLY A 14 -27.41 -13.69 -1.00
C GLY A 14 -26.15 -12.84 -0.90
N VAL A 15 -25.38 -13.07 0.15
CA VAL A 15 -24.02 -12.58 0.33
C VAL A 15 -23.10 -13.80 0.24
N GLU A 16 -22.94 -14.26 -0.99
CA GLU A 16 -21.82 -15.12 -1.37
C GLU A 16 -20.86 -14.23 -2.13
N PRO A 17 -19.69 -13.89 -1.60
CA PRO A 17 -18.46 -14.68 -1.58
C PRO A 17 -17.48 -14.33 -0.44
N VAL A 18 -17.91 -14.11 0.78
CA VAL A 18 -17.03 -13.70 1.89
C VAL A 18 -16.29 -14.90 2.50
N ASN A 19 -16.80 -16.11 2.32
CA ASN A 19 -16.30 -17.34 2.94
C ASN A 19 -14.87 -17.75 2.51
N SER A 20 -14.33 -17.20 1.44
CA SER A 20 -13.00 -17.58 0.94
C SER A 20 -11.82 -16.98 1.74
N LEU A 21 -12.04 -15.94 2.55
CA LEU A 21 -11.00 -15.27 3.34
C LEU A 21 -11.17 -15.44 4.86
N GLU A 22 -12.29 -16.00 5.30
CA GLU A 22 -12.54 -16.29 6.73
C GLU A 22 -11.47 -17.20 7.33
N TRP A 23 -11.00 -18.20 6.56
CA TRP A 23 -9.92 -19.08 7.00
C TRP A 23 -8.64 -18.32 7.38
N LEU A 24 -8.33 -17.21 6.68
CA LEU A 24 -7.15 -16.39 6.97
C LEU A 24 -7.38 -15.56 8.23
N GLU A 25 -8.55 -14.97 8.36
CA GLU A 25 -8.93 -14.13 9.49
C GLU A 25 -9.02 -14.92 10.81
N TYR A 26 -9.53 -16.17 10.77
CA TYR A 26 -9.60 -17.08 11.92
C TYR A 26 -8.38 -17.99 12.07
N SER A 27 -7.35 -17.83 11.23
CA SER A 27 -6.08 -18.54 11.41
C SER A 27 -5.32 -18.03 12.65
N ALA A 28 -4.35 -18.82 13.12
CA ALA A 28 -3.47 -18.41 14.22
C ALA A 28 -2.73 -17.08 13.92
N ILE A 29 -2.44 -16.80 12.64
CA ILE A 29 -1.81 -15.54 12.19
C ILE A 29 -2.79 -14.37 12.32
N GLY A 30 -4.04 -14.54 11.88
CA GLY A 30 -5.08 -13.52 12.00
C GLY A 30 -5.40 -13.18 13.46
N GLU A 31 -5.49 -14.22 14.32
CA GLU A 31 -5.70 -14.06 15.76
C GLU A 31 -4.57 -13.27 16.43
N LEU A 32 -3.32 -13.66 16.17
CA LEU A 32 -2.13 -12.96 16.66
C LEU A 32 -2.09 -11.52 16.17
N ALA A 33 -2.40 -11.30 14.89
CA ALA A 33 -2.41 -9.96 14.29
C ALA A 33 -3.49 -9.07 14.92
N ARG A 34 -4.67 -9.60 15.28
CA ARG A 34 -5.71 -8.87 16.04
C ARG A 34 -5.24 -8.47 17.43
N GLN A 35 -4.55 -9.36 18.12
CA GLN A 35 -4.02 -9.08 19.47
C GLN A 35 -3.00 -7.93 19.44
N PHE A 36 -2.14 -7.86 18.41
CA PHE A 36 -1.12 -6.84 18.26
C PHE A 36 -1.49 -5.73 17.28
N TYR A 37 -2.76 -5.62 16.90
CA TYR A 37 -3.25 -4.70 15.87
C TYR A 37 -2.75 -3.26 16.04
N PRO A 38 -2.85 -2.60 17.23
CA PRO A 38 -2.40 -1.23 17.39
C PRO A 38 -0.89 -1.06 17.13
N TRP A 39 -0.09 -2.03 17.53
CA TRP A 39 1.36 -1.99 17.30
C TRP A 39 1.73 -2.20 15.82
N LEU A 40 1.03 -3.12 15.16
CA LEU A 40 1.19 -3.34 13.72
C LEU A 40 0.82 -2.07 12.92
N GLU A 41 -0.23 -1.39 13.32
CA GLU A 41 -0.64 -0.13 12.71
C GLU A 41 0.41 0.96 12.88
N VAL A 42 0.97 1.13 14.08
CA VAL A 42 2.06 2.08 14.35
C VAL A 42 3.29 1.76 13.49
N ILE A 43 3.72 0.50 13.45
CA ILE A 43 4.86 0.05 12.64
C ILE A 43 4.60 0.33 11.16
N HIS A 44 3.38 0.04 10.68
CA HIS A 44 2.96 0.27 9.30
C HIS A 44 3.01 1.76 8.95
N ILE A 45 2.44 2.63 9.80
CA ILE A 45 2.42 4.08 9.60
C ILE A 45 3.84 4.66 9.60
N LEU A 46 4.68 4.28 10.56
CA LEU A 46 6.07 4.76 10.63
C LEU A 46 6.88 4.31 9.42
N GLY A 47 6.81 3.02 9.06
CA GLY A 47 7.47 2.49 7.87
C GLY A 47 6.99 3.18 6.59
N PHE A 48 5.69 3.41 6.47
CA PHE A 48 5.08 4.10 5.34
C PHE A 48 5.51 5.57 5.25
N SER A 49 5.60 6.28 6.36
CA SER A 49 6.07 7.67 6.42
C SER A 49 7.52 7.80 5.95
N VAL A 50 8.40 6.89 6.38
CA VAL A 50 9.80 6.85 5.92
C VAL A 50 9.87 6.52 4.42
N LEU A 51 9.12 5.54 3.96
CA LEU A 51 9.06 5.14 2.55
C LEU A 51 8.64 6.32 1.66
N VAL A 52 7.50 6.95 1.97
CA VAL A 52 6.97 8.07 1.18
C VAL A 52 7.90 9.27 1.25
N GLY A 53 8.47 9.58 2.42
CA GLY A 53 9.45 10.65 2.58
C GLY A 53 10.69 10.47 1.70
N CYS A 54 11.28 9.29 1.71
CA CYS A 54 12.45 8.98 0.87
C CYS A 54 12.15 9.08 -0.62
N VAL A 55 11.01 8.51 -1.07
CA VAL A 55 10.60 8.56 -2.47
C VAL A 55 10.32 10.01 -2.88
N THR A 56 9.60 10.76 -2.06
CA THR A 56 9.29 12.18 -2.35
C THR A 56 10.55 13.02 -2.52
N ILE A 57 11.53 12.90 -1.61
CA ILE A 57 12.80 13.63 -1.70
C ILE A 57 13.54 13.25 -2.99
N PHE A 58 13.54 11.96 -3.32
CA PHE A 58 14.18 11.48 -4.55
C PHE A 58 13.49 11.99 -5.82
N ASP A 59 12.16 11.95 -5.87
CA ASP A 59 11.36 12.44 -7.00
C ASP A 59 11.54 13.96 -7.19
N LEU A 60 11.53 14.72 -6.10
CA LEU A 60 11.82 16.17 -6.16
C LEU A 60 13.24 16.45 -6.67
N ARG A 61 14.22 15.59 -6.32
CA ARG A 61 15.56 15.68 -6.87
C ARG A 61 15.58 15.45 -8.38
N LEU A 62 14.82 14.47 -8.88
CA LEU A 62 14.70 14.20 -10.32
C LEU A 62 14.02 15.37 -11.08
N LEU A 63 13.10 16.06 -10.43
CA LEU A 63 12.44 17.25 -10.97
C LEU A 63 13.36 18.49 -11.03
N GLY A 64 14.51 18.45 -10.35
CA GLY A 64 15.52 19.53 -10.38
C GLY A 64 15.59 20.35 -9.09
N TYR A 65 14.81 20.00 -8.06
CA TYR A 65 15.01 20.52 -6.71
C TYR A 65 16.23 19.83 -6.04
N TYR A 66 16.69 20.35 -4.92
CA TYR A 66 17.81 19.76 -4.13
C TYR A 66 19.05 19.40 -4.97
N ARG A 67 19.51 20.30 -5.82
CA ARG A 67 20.61 20.08 -6.77
C ARG A 67 21.93 19.67 -6.11
N ARG A 68 22.11 19.96 -4.82
CA ARG A 68 23.29 19.54 -4.04
C ARG A 68 23.34 18.03 -3.80
N LEU A 69 22.19 17.34 -3.78
CA LEU A 69 22.12 15.89 -3.68
C LEU A 69 22.39 15.29 -5.06
N SER A 70 23.42 14.46 -5.19
CA SER A 70 23.64 13.74 -6.45
C SER A 70 22.54 12.70 -6.66
N VAL A 71 22.17 12.43 -7.93
CA VAL A 71 21.19 11.35 -8.22
C VAL A 71 21.75 10.00 -7.81
N ALA A 72 23.07 9.76 -7.95
CA ALA A 72 23.72 8.53 -7.54
C ALA A 72 23.61 8.30 -6.03
N ASP A 73 23.86 9.32 -5.20
CA ASP A 73 23.72 9.24 -3.76
C ASP A 73 22.26 9.02 -3.37
N GLY A 74 21.31 9.66 -4.06
CA GLY A 74 19.87 9.43 -3.89
C GLY A 74 19.49 7.96 -4.15
N VAL A 75 20.01 7.35 -5.20
CA VAL A 75 19.80 5.93 -5.49
C VAL A 75 20.40 5.04 -4.41
N ILE A 76 21.60 5.37 -3.94
CA ILE A 76 22.31 4.54 -2.95
C ILE A 76 21.64 4.64 -1.57
N TYR A 77 21.37 5.83 -1.09
CA TYR A 77 20.92 6.05 0.29
C TYR A 77 19.39 6.10 0.41
N LEU A 78 18.72 6.98 -0.35
CA LEU A 78 17.27 7.16 -0.21
C LEU A 78 16.48 5.95 -0.71
N LEU A 79 16.84 5.40 -1.89
CA LEU A 79 16.12 4.23 -2.40
C LEU A 79 16.49 2.95 -1.66
N ARG A 80 17.68 2.88 -1.04
CA ARG A 80 18.01 1.78 -0.13
C ARG A 80 17.12 1.82 1.11
N LEU A 81 17.00 2.98 1.75
CA LEU A 81 16.14 3.18 2.91
C LEU A 81 14.66 2.95 2.55
N ALA A 82 14.20 3.45 1.41
CA ALA A 82 12.84 3.21 0.91
C ALA A 82 12.55 1.72 0.72
N ARG A 83 13.49 0.93 0.18
CA ARG A 83 13.32 -0.54 0.03
C ARG A 83 13.22 -1.25 1.37
N MET A 84 14.05 -0.88 2.35
CA MET A 84 13.97 -1.45 3.71
C MET A 84 12.62 -1.13 4.35
N SER A 85 12.20 0.14 4.27
CA SER A 85 10.89 0.57 4.77
C SER A 85 9.74 -0.12 4.04
N PHE A 86 9.86 -0.37 2.73
CA PHE A 86 8.86 -1.09 1.95
C PHE A 86 8.65 -2.52 2.45
N ILE A 87 9.74 -3.23 2.80
CA ILE A 87 9.65 -4.58 3.39
C ILE A 87 8.86 -4.54 4.70
N VAL A 88 9.14 -3.56 5.57
CA VAL A 88 8.41 -3.38 6.83
C VAL A 88 6.93 -3.07 6.57
N VAL A 89 6.63 -2.19 5.61
CA VAL A 89 5.26 -1.81 5.23
C VAL A 89 4.49 -2.99 4.66
N VAL A 90 5.13 -3.80 3.79
CA VAL A 90 4.47 -5.00 3.23
C VAL A 90 4.22 -6.03 4.32
N GLY A 91 5.21 -6.34 5.16
CA GLY A 91 5.06 -7.30 6.25
C GLY A 91 3.95 -6.90 7.24
N SER A 92 4.00 -5.67 7.75
CA SER A 92 2.95 -5.16 8.65
C SER A 92 1.59 -5.05 7.96
N GLY A 93 1.55 -4.64 6.69
CA GLY A 93 0.32 -4.54 5.90
C GLY A 93 -0.36 -5.89 5.64
N LEU A 94 0.42 -6.96 5.41
CA LEU A 94 -0.11 -8.32 5.27
C LEU A 94 -0.71 -8.83 6.58
N LEU A 95 -0.07 -8.54 7.72
CA LEU A 95 -0.60 -8.90 9.04
C LEU A 95 -1.87 -8.11 9.36
N LEU A 96 -1.91 -6.80 9.07
CA LEU A 96 -3.11 -5.98 9.23
C LEU A 96 -4.25 -6.48 8.32
N PHE A 97 -3.93 -6.91 7.10
CA PHE A 97 -4.90 -7.53 6.20
C PHE A 97 -5.42 -8.85 6.79
N ALA A 98 -4.55 -9.73 7.28
CA ALA A 98 -4.96 -11.01 7.88
C ALA A 98 -5.89 -10.82 9.09
N ALA A 99 -5.71 -9.74 9.86
CA ALA A 99 -6.54 -9.43 11.02
C ALA A 99 -8.00 -9.07 10.66
N GLN A 100 -8.26 -8.53 9.46
CA GLN A 100 -9.56 -8.04 9.00
C GLN A 100 -9.79 -8.34 7.51
N ALA A 101 -9.44 -9.56 7.07
CA ALA A 101 -9.37 -9.92 5.67
C ALA A 101 -10.71 -9.76 4.94
N THR A 102 -11.79 -10.21 5.56
CA THR A 102 -13.15 -10.16 5.00
C THR A 102 -13.64 -8.73 4.80
N LEU A 103 -13.42 -7.85 5.78
CA LEU A 103 -13.82 -6.45 5.73
C LEU A 103 -13.00 -5.67 4.67
N LEU A 104 -11.68 -5.83 4.69
CA LEU A 104 -10.78 -5.11 3.77
C LEU A 104 -10.94 -5.56 2.32
N ALA A 105 -11.24 -6.85 2.07
CA ALA A 105 -11.39 -7.36 0.72
C ALA A 105 -12.56 -6.71 -0.05
N VAL A 106 -13.62 -6.30 0.62
CA VAL A 106 -14.78 -5.64 0.00
C VAL A 106 -14.67 -4.12 -0.01
N ASN A 107 -13.73 -3.54 0.77
CA ASN A 107 -13.56 -2.11 0.89
C ASN A 107 -13.00 -1.50 -0.41
N PRO A 108 -13.72 -0.55 -1.06
CA PRO A 108 -13.30 0.01 -2.34
C PRO A 108 -12.01 0.84 -2.21
N ALA A 109 -11.82 1.58 -1.12
CA ALA A 109 -10.61 2.37 -0.90
C ALA A 109 -9.37 1.48 -0.76
N PHE A 110 -9.49 0.30 -0.13
CA PHE A 110 -8.43 -0.69 -0.05
C PHE A 110 -8.06 -1.25 -1.42
N ARG A 111 -9.06 -1.62 -2.24
CA ARG A 111 -8.81 -2.10 -3.62
C ARG A 111 -8.12 -1.04 -4.47
N PHE A 112 -8.55 0.21 -4.36
CA PHE A 112 -7.92 1.33 -5.06
C PHE A 112 -6.48 1.56 -4.60
N LYS A 113 -6.21 1.45 -3.29
CA LYS A 113 -4.85 1.51 -2.73
C LYS A 113 -3.95 0.42 -3.31
N LEU A 114 -4.43 -0.82 -3.44
CA LEU A 114 -3.66 -1.91 -4.04
C LEU A 114 -3.35 -1.66 -5.52
N LEU A 115 -4.31 -1.13 -6.28
CA LEU A 115 -4.09 -0.75 -7.68
C LEU A 115 -3.00 0.34 -7.79
N LEU A 116 -3.10 1.39 -6.99
CA LEU A 116 -2.08 2.45 -6.96
C LEU A 116 -0.72 1.92 -6.54
N LEU A 117 -0.67 0.99 -5.60
CA LEU A 117 0.58 0.34 -5.17
C LEU A 117 1.21 -0.46 -6.34
N ALA A 118 0.41 -1.19 -7.12
CA ALA A 118 0.90 -1.88 -8.31
C ALA A 118 1.48 -0.90 -9.34
N ILE A 119 0.82 0.25 -9.56
CA ILE A 119 1.31 1.32 -10.44
C ILE A 119 2.62 1.91 -9.90
N ALA A 120 2.73 2.14 -8.59
CA ALA A 120 3.97 2.65 -7.95
C ALA A 120 5.14 1.68 -8.15
N LEU A 121 4.91 0.37 -7.96
CA LEU A 121 5.92 -0.66 -8.16
C LEU A 121 6.36 -0.76 -9.62
N LEU A 122 5.43 -0.68 -10.56
CA LEU A 122 5.73 -0.65 -11.99
C LEU A 122 6.56 0.58 -12.35
N ASN A 123 6.19 1.76 -11.86
CA ASN A 123 6.93 3.00 -12.06
C ASN A 123 8.37 2.90 -11.52
N ALA A 124 8.53 2.34 -10.31
CA ALA A 124 9.85 2.10 -9.72
C ALA A 124 10.67 1.08 -10.53
N ALA A 125 10.06 0.01 -11.02
CA ALA A 125 10.72 -0.99 -11.88
C ALA A 125 11.21 -0.38 -13.19
N ILE A 126 10.38 0.45 -13.85
CA ILE A 126 10.76 1.17 -15.07
C ILE A 126 11.95 2.09 -14.81
N PHE A 127 11.92 2.86 -13.70
CA PHE A 127 13.05 3.71 -13.32
C PHE A 127 14.33 2.90 -13.11
N HIS A 128 14.28 1.81 -12.34
CA HIS A 128 15.43 0.95 -12.08
C HIS A 128 16.00 0.33 -13.35
N TRP A 129 15.13 -0.15 -14.24
CA TRP A 129 15.55 -0.74 -15.51
C TRP A 129 16.26 0.28 -16.42
N GLN A 130 15.73 1.49 -16.52
CA GLN A 130 16.31 2.58 -17.29
C GLN A 130 17.66 3.03 -16.71
N PHE A 131 17.73 3.16 -15.37
CA PHE A 131 18.96 3.57 -14.69
C PHE A 131 20.08 2.53 -14.82
N SER A 132 19.74 1.23 -14.79
CA SER A 132 20.72 0.15 -14.97
C SER A 132 21.26 0.06 -16.40
N ARG A 133 20.44 0.40 -17.40
CA ARG A 133 20.80 0.24 -18.82
C ARG A 133 21.55 1.42 -19.41
N SER A 134 21.38 2.62 -18.88
CA SER A 134 21.98 3.83 -19.40
C SER A 134 22.61 4.65 -18.28
N ARG A 135 23.97 4.69 -18.23
CA ARG A 135 24.70 5.62 -17.34
C ARG A 135 24.47 7.10 -17.67
N GLN A 136 23.92 7.40 -18.83
CA GLN A 136 23.47 8.73 -19.24
C GLN A 136 21.94 8.75 -19.25
N MET A 137 21.33 9.56 -18.40
CA MET A 137 19.89 9.85 -18.44
C MET A 137 19.59 10.67 -19.71
N LYS A 138 19.43 9.99 -20.83
CA LYS A 138 19.34 10.61 -22.17
C LYS A 138 18.04 11.37 -22.44
N GLN A 139 17.01 11.25 -21.58
CA GLN A 139 15.73 11.96 -21.77
C GLN A 139 15.27 12.59 -20.46
N LEU A 140 15.66 13.83 -20.25
CA LEU A 140 15.27 14.64 -19.09
C LEU A 140 13.73 14.69 -18.89
N ILE A 141 12.98 14.76 -20.00
CA ILE A 141 11.50 14.81 -19.99
C ILE A 141 10.93 13.50 -19.44
N PHE A 142 11.45 12.35 -19.85
CA PHE A 142 10.99 11.04 -19.40
C PHE A 142 11.23 10.84 -17.90
N VAL A 143 12.41 11.22 -17.41
CA VAL A 143 12.75 11.12 -15.97
C VAL A 143 11.84 12.01 -15.13
N LYS A 144 11.54 13.22 -15.59
CA LYS A 144 10.60 14.11 -14.92
C LYS A 144 9.18 13.57 -14.93
N ALA A 145 8.74 12.95 -16.03
CA ALA A 145 7.41 12.32 -16.08
C ALA A 145 7.28 11.17 -15.07
N ILE A 146 8.28 10.29 -14.97
CA ILE A 146 8.34 9.23 -13.96
C ILE A 146 8.21 9.80 -12.53
N ALA A 147 8.94 10.87 -12.23
CA ALA A 147 8.92 11.50 -10.92
C ALA A 147 7.55 12.14 -10.60
N ILE A 148 6.90 12.78 -11.57
CA ILE A 148 5.55 13.36 -11.39
C ILE A 148 4.53 12.25 -11.14
N ILE A 149 4.55 11.19 -11.95
CA ILE A 149 3.66 10.04 -11.79
C ILE A 149 3.85 9.41 -10.41
N SER A 150 5.11 9.22 -9.98
CA SER A 150 5.45 8.71 -8.66
C SER A 150 4.81 9.56 -7.55
N LEU A 151 5.02 10.87 -7.56
CA LEU A 151 4.46 11.79 -6.55
C LEU A 151 2.92 11.72 -6.49
N LEU A 152 2.25 11.72 -7.65
CA LEU A 152 0.79 11.63 -7.72
C LEU A 152 0.27 10.30 -7.17
N VAL A 153 0.91 9.19 -7.54
CA VAL A 153 0.52 7.85 -7.12
C VAL A 153 0.74 7.68 -5.61
N TRP A 154 1.89 8.09 -5.06
CA TRP A 154 2.13 8.01 -3.62
C TRP A 154 1.18 8.90 -2.81
N THR A 155 0.87 10.11 -3.31
CA THR A 155 -0.17 10.97 -2.70
C THR A 155 -1.54 10.27 -2.71
N GLY A 156 -1.91 9.64 -3.81
CA GLY A 156 -3.14 8.85 -3.92
C GLY A 156 -3.19 7.69 -2.92
N ILE A 157 -2.07 6.96 -2.72
CA ILE A 157 -1.97 5.87 -1.74
C ILE A 157 -2.18 6.39 -0.31
N VAL A 158 -1.62 7.56 0.03
CA VAL A 158 -1.83 8.22 1.34
C VAL A 158 -3.31 8.53 1.55
N ILE A 159 -3.94 9.15 0.55
CA ILE A 159 -5.36 9.51 0.59
C ILE A 159 -6.22 8.25 0.76
N CYS A 160 -6.03 7.22 -0.08
CA CYS A 160 -6.77 5.97 0.03
C CYS A 160 -6.58 5.31 1.41
N GLY A 161 -5.35 5.32 1.94
CA GLY A 161 -5.06 4.79 3.27
C GLY A 161 -5.87 5.48 4.37
N ARG A 162 -6.11 6.78 4.23
CA ARG A 162 -6.96 7.52 5.18
C ARG A 162 -8.44 7.20 5.01
N PHE A 163 -8.91 7.04 3.76
CA PHE A 163 -10.32 6.76 3.49
C PHE A 163 -10.75 5.34 3.90
N ILE A 164 -9.85 4.36 3.97
CA ILE A 164 -10.17 3.00 4.45
C ILE A 164 -10.86 3.02 5.83
N ALA A 165 -10.50 3.95 6.70
CA ALA A 165 -11.06 4.06 8.05
C ALA A 165 -12.50 4.64 8.07
N TYR A 166 -13.04 5.12 6.93
CA TYR A 166 -14.34 5.79 6.83
C TYR A 166 -15.31 5.07 5.88
N THR A 167 -14.88 4.06 5.18
CA THR A 167 -15.66 3.25 4.24
C THR A 167 -15.72 1.79 4.66
#